data_f6a5d19e8fa3ce69a325b27f176ce565
#
_entry.id   f6a5d19e8fa3ce69a325b27f176ce565
#
_cell.length_a   1.000
_cell.length_b   1.000
_cell.length_c   1.000
_cell.angle_alpha   90.00
_cell.angle_beta   90.00
_cell.angle_gamma   90.00
#
_symmetry.space_group_name_H-M   'P 1'
#
loop_
_entity.id
_entity.type
_entity.pdbx_description
1 polymer ?
#
loop_
_entity_poly.entity_id
_entity_poly.type
_entity_poly.pdbx_seq_one_letter_code
_entity_poly.pdbx_strand_id
1 'polypeptide(L)'
;NGAPCRALLTSNVEQNDYDQAISLIKDLYDKAKLVHGDFSEYNIFKTDDGLVVFDLGSAVDLRHPNSKEFLKRDINNITRFFKKRGMIVEDPVDVFEDIVNELWKINSYS
;
A
#
# COMPACT_ATOMS: atom_id res chain seq x y z
N ASN A 1 -21.44 -13.11 -11.75
CA ASN A 1 -21.40 -12.45 -11.84
C ASN A 1 -21.10 -11.35 -11.19
N GLY A 2 -20.85 -10.77 -10.73
CA GLY A 2 -20.57 -9.60 -10.02
C GLY A 2 -19.72 -8.60 -10.77
N ALA A 3 -19.34 -7.57 -10.07
CA ALA A 3 -18.51 -6.53 -10.63
C ALA A 3 -17.19 -7.10 -11.10
N PRO A 4 -16.65 -6.56 -12.18
CA PRO A 4 -15.33 -6.98 -12.63
C PRO A 4 -14.30 -6.80 -11.54
N CYS A 5 -13.42 -7.79 -11.42
CA CYS A 5 -12.33 -7.76 -10.47
C CYS A 5 -11.08 -8.22 -11.19
N ARG A 6 -10.16 -7.30 -11.45
CA ARG A 6 -8.97 -7.60 -12.21
C ARG A 6 -7.73 -7.28 -11.39
N ALA A 7 -6.71 -8.11 -11.54
CA ALA A 7 -5.43 -7.79 -10.93
C ALA A 7 -4.94 -6.44 -11.43
N LEU A 8 -4.32 -5.69 -10.55
CA LEU A 8 -3.83 -4.35 -10.88
C LEU A 8 -2.85 -4.42 -12.05
N LEU A 9 -2.05 -5.49 -12.09
CA LEU A 9 -1.08 -5.70 -13.16
C LEU A 9 -1.67 -5.59 -14.56
N THR A 10 -2.91 -6.08 -14.75
CA THR A 10 -3.55 -6.12 -16.04
C THR A 10 -4.63 -5.06 -16.23
N SER A 11 -4.77 -4.16 -15.27
CA SER A 11 -5.80 -3.12 -15.32
C SER A 11 -5.26 -1.85 -15.93
N ASN A 12 -6.16 -1.05 -16.50
CA ASN A 12 -5.83 0.34 -16.82
C ASN A 12 -5.82 1.12 -15.51
N VAL A 13 -4.72 1.77 -15.22
CA VAL A 13 -4.57 2.47 -13.95
C VAL A 13 -4.63 3.97 -14.15
N GLU A 14 -5.12 4.64 -13.12
CA GLU A 14 -5.26 6.09 -13.08
C GLU A 14 -4.52 6.62 -11.86
N GLN A 15 -4.32 7.93 -11.83
CA GLN A 15 -3.64 8.56 -10.69
C GLN A 15 -4.32 8.24 -9.36
N ASN A 16 -5.64 8.20 -9.35
CA ASN A 16 -6.40 7.87 -8.15
C ASN A 16 -6.11 6.45 -7.64
N ASP A 17 -5.78 5.54 -8.53
CA ASP A 17 -5.44 4.17 -8.13
C ASP A 17 -4.15 4.15 -7.31
N TYR A 18 -3.17 4.98 -7.68
CA TYR A 18 -1.96 5.13 -6.89
C TYR A 18 -2.29 5.64 -5.49
N ASP A 19 -3.13 6.68 -5.41
CA ASP A 19 -3.52 7.26 -4.12
C ASP A 19 -4.22 6.22 -3.24
N GLN A 20 -5.08 5.41 -3.83
CA GLN A 20 -5.77 4.34 -3.10
C GLN A 20 -4.81 3.26 -2.62
N ALA A 21 -3.83 2.89 -3.45
CA ALA A 21 -2.86 1.87 -3.06
C ALA A 21 -2.04 2.33 -1.85
N ILE A 22 -1.60 3.58 -1.87
CA ILE A 22 -0.86 4.13 -0.73
C ILE A 22 -1.75 4.18 0.51
N SER A 23 -3.03 4.56 0.35
CA SER A 23 -3.97 4.59 1.46
C SER A 23 -4.19 3.20 2.07
N LEU A 24 -4.21 2.16 1.24
CA LEU A 24 -4.34 0.79 1.74
C LEU A 24 -3.15 0.39 2.61
N ILE A 25 -1.94 0.71 2.15
CA ILE A 25 -0.74 0.44 2.94
C ILE A 25 -0.80 1.18 4.27
N LYS A 26 -1.18 2.45 4.22
CA LYS A 26 -1.27 3.30 5.40
C LYS A 26 -2.33 2.80 6.38
N ASP A 27 -3.49 2.41 5.88
CA ASP A 27 -4.57 1.92 6.73
C ASP A 27 -4.21 0.60 7.40
N LEU A 28 -3.54 -0.30 6.68
CA LEU A 28 -3.06 -1.53 7.30
C LEU A 28 -2.13 -1.22 8.47
N TYR A 29 -1.24 -0.28 8.28
CA TYR A 29 -0.28 0.11 9.30
C TYR A 29 -0.97 0.80 10.49
N ASP A 30 -1.78 1.81 10.21
CA ASP A 30 -2.36 2.65 11.26
C ASP A 30 -3.52 1.98 11.99
N LYS A 31 -4.39 1.33 11.26
CA LYS A 31 -5.63 0.80 11.81
C LYS A 31 -5.54 -0.66 12.23
N ALA A 32 -4.95 -1.48 11.37
CA ALA A 32 -4.83 -2.91 11.66
C ALA A 32 -3.52 -3.27 12.36
N LYS A 33 -2.55 -2.35 12.39
CA LYS A 33 -1.23 -2.58 12.98
C LYS A 33 -0.49 -3.71 12.27
N LEU A 34 -0.64 -3.77 10.95
CA LEU A 34 -0.04 -4.80 10.12
C LEU A 34 0.72 -4.20 8.95
N VAL A 35 1.71 -4.95 8.48
CA VAL A 35 2.37 -4.70 7.20
C VAL A 35 2.10 -5.90 6.31
N HIS A 36 1.67 -5.67 5.07
CA HIS A 36 1.30 -6.77 4.18
C HIS A 36 2.46 -7.71 3.90
N GLY A 37 3.61 -7.16 3.58
CA GLY A 37 4.82 -7.96 3.34
C GLY A 37 4.97 -8.45 1.91
N ASP A 38 3.91 -8.40 1.12
CA ASP A 38 3.93 -8.80 -0.29
C ASP A 38 2.94 -7.97 -1.09
N PHE A 39 2.85 -6.69 -0.76
CA PHE A 39 1.91 -5.77 -1.40
C PHE A 39 2.47 -5.38 -2.76
N SER A 40 1.82 -5.84 -3.80
CA SER A 40 2.30 -5.61 -5.16
C SER A 40 1.13 -5.66 -6.13
N GLU A 41 1.42 -5.31 -7.37
CA GLU A 41 0.43 -5.34 -8.45
C GLU A 41 -0.19 -6.72 -8.68
N TYR A 42 0.45 -7.76 -8.17
CA TYR A 42 -0.07 -9.13 -8.28
C TYR A 42 -1.13 -9.45 -7.25
N ASN A 43 -1.10 -8.76 -6.11
CA ASN A 43 -1.99 -9.05 -4.96
C ASN A 43 -3.05 -7.99 -4.75
N ILE A 44 -3.09 -6.98 -5.60
CA ILE A 44 -4.07 -5.91 -5.53
C ILE A 44 -5.03 -6.07 -6.70
N PHE A 45 -6.31 -5.90 -6.44
CA PHE A 45 -7.34 -6.03 -7.47
C PHE A 45 -8.12 -4.74 -7.58
N LYS A 46 -8.42 -4.37 -8.82
CA LYS A 46 -9.21 -3.18 -9.11
C LYS A 46 -10.65 -3.61 -9.32
N THR A 47 -11.56 -3.00 -8.59
CA THR A 47 -12.99 -3.24 -8.69
C THR A 47 -13.70 -1.93 -8.97
N ASP A 48 -15.00 -2.01 -9.24
CA ASP A 48 -15.80 -0.80 -9.44
C ASP A 48 -15.83 0.08 -8.19
N ASP A 49 -15.62 -0.52 -7.03
CA ASP A 49 -15.66 0.20 -5.75
C ASP A 49 -14.29 0.64 -5.27
N GLY A 50 -13.25 0.37 -6.05
CA GLY A 50 -11.89 0.77 -5.69
C GLY A 50 -10.94 -0.42 -5.62
N LEU A 51 -9.78 -0.20 -5.05
CA LEU A 51 -8.76 -1.25 -4.94
C LEU A 51 -9.01 -2.09 -3.70
N VAL A 52 -8.77 -3.40 -3.83
CA VAL A 52 -8.84 -4.33 -2.70
C VAL A 52 -7.62 -5.23 -2.71
N VAL A 53 -7.24 -5.68 -1.50
CA VAL A 53 -6.14 -6.62 -1.29
C VAL A 53 -6.73 -7.91 -0.76
N PHE A 54 -6.33 -9.03 -1.35
CA PHE A 54 -6.90 -10.30 -0.93
C PHE A 54 -5.99 -11.12 -0.02
N ASP A 55 -4.76 -11.25 -0.33
CA ASP A 55 -3.91 -12.22 0.36
C ASP A 55 -3.14 -11.55 1.51
N LEU A 56 -3.59 -11.78 2.74
CA LEU A 56 -2.91 -11.29 3.93
C LEU A 56 -2.03 -12.38 4.59
N GLY A 57 -1.79 -13.48 3.88
CA GLY A 57 -1.01 -14.58 4.46
C GLY A 57 0.41 -14.21 4.80
N SER A 58 0.97 -13.19 4.13
CA SER A 58 2.33 -12.72 4.41
C SER A 58 2.38 -11.60 5.44
N ALA A 59 1.22 -11.12 5.90
CA ALA A 59 1.17 -9.95 6.77
C ALA A 59 1.83 -10.23 8.12
N VAL A 60 2.52 -9.22 8.63
CA VAL A 60 3.18 -9.31 9.93
C VAL A 60 2.73 -8.15 10.82
N ASP A 61 2.74 -8.41 12.12
CA ASP A 61 2.46 -7.40 13.14
C ASP A 61 3.58 -6.36 13.14
N LEU A 62 3.26 -5.12 13.51
CA LEU A 62 4.26 -4.05 13.56
C LEU A 62 5.42 -4.35 14.51
N ARG A 63 5.21 -5.23 15.48
CA ARG A 63 6.27 -5.63 16.40
C ARG A 63 7.26 -6.62 15.81
N HIS A 64 6.94 -7.18 14.65
CA HIS A 64 7.86 -8.09 13.97
C HIS A 64 9.17 -7.34 13.66
N PRO A 65 10.32 -7.97 13.88
CA PRO A 65 11.62 -7.28 13.71
C PRO A 65 11.82 -6.73 12.30
N ASN A 66 11.25 -7.36 11.29
CA ASN A 66 11.42 -6.96 9.90
C ASN A 66 10.24 -6.16 9.36
N SER A 67 9.32 -5.73 10.21
CA SER A 67 8.11 -5.06 9.74
C SER A 67 8.42 -3.81 8.90
N LYS A 68 9.39 -3.01 9.32
CA LYS A 68 9.74 -1.79 8.59
C LYS A 68 10.40 -2.09 7.25
N GLU A 69 11.21 -3.14 7.20
CA GLU A 69 11.80 -3.57 5.94
C GLU A 69 10.73 -4.02 4.95
N PHE A 70 9.75 -4.76 5.45
CA PHE A 70 8.62 -5.20 4.61
C PHE A 70 7.79 -4.02 4.16
N LEU A 71 7.57 -3.04 5.02
CA LEU A 71 6.84 -1.83 4.66
C LEU A 71 7.56 -1.07 3.54
N LYS A 72 8.86 -0.91 3.64
CA LYS A 72 9.65 -0.27 2.60
C LYS A 72 9.51 -1.01 1.27
N ARG A 73 9.56 -2.32 1.32
CA ARG A 73 9.44 -3.14 0.11
C ARG A 73 8.06 -2.99 -0.53
N ASP A 74 7.01 -2.99 0.30
CA ASP A 74 5.65 -2.80 -0.20
C ASP A 74 5.51 -1.46 -0.91
N ILE A 75 6.02 -0.39 -0.28
CA ILE A 75 5.97 0.96 -0.85
C ILE A 75 6.76 1.01 -2.15
N ASN A 76 7.96 0.42 -2.18
CA ASN A 76 8.81 0.41 -3.37
C ASN A 76 8.14 -0.34 -4.52
N ASN A 77 7.49 -1.46 -4.25
CA ASN A 77 6.80 -2.23 -5.27
C ASN A 77 5.71 -1.41 -5.95
N ILE A 78 4.90 -0.73 -5.14
CA ILE A 78 3.79 0.08 -5.65
C ILE A 78 4.33 1.30 -6.39
N THR A 79 5.31 1.97 -5.84
CA THR A 79 5.91 3.14 -6.47
C THR A 79 6.44 2.78 -7.85
N ARG A 80 7.18 1.67 -7.94
CA ARG A 80 7.77 1.23 -9.21
C ARG A 80 6.69 0.90 -10.24
N PHE A 81 5.65 0.20 -9.82
CA PHE A 81 4.56 -0.18 -10.72
C PHE A 81 3.89 1.04 -11.34
N PHE A 82 3.48 2.00 -10.50
CA PHE A 82 2.76 3.17 -10.99
C PHE A 82 3.67 4.12 -11.76
N LYS A 83 4.92 4.24 -11.36
CA LYS A 83 5.88 5.07 -12.08
C LYS A 83 6.08 4.56 -13.51
N LYS A 84 6.19 3.26 -13.68
CA LYS A 84 6.33 2.65 -15.01
C LYS A 84 5.11 2.87 -15.89
N ARG A 85 3.96 3.10 -15.27
CA ARG A 85 2.72 3.36 -16.00
C ARG A 85 2.49 4.84 -16.24
N GLY A 86 3.46 5.69 -15.92
CA GLY A 86 3.38 7.11 -16.20
C GLY A 86 2.67 7.94 -15.14
N MET A 87 2.36 7.34 -14.00
CA MET A 87 1.70 8.09 -12.92
C MET A 87 2.72 8.94 -12.16
N ILE A 88 2.23 10.02 -11.55
CA ILE A 88 3.04 10.84 -10.67
C ILE A 88 3.10 10.13 -9.31
N VAL A 89 4.31 9.84 -8.85
CA VAL A 89 4.51 9.13 -7.59
C VAL A 89 5.43 9.93 -6.69
N GLU A 90 5.24 9.76 -5.37
CA GLU A 90 6.11 10.38 -4.38
C GLU A 90 7.35 9.52 -4.19
N ASP A 91 8.42 10.14 -3.65
CA ASP A 91 9.60 9.39 -3.27
C ASP A 91 9.20 8.34 -2.23
N PRO A 92 9.54 7.07 -2.44
CA PRO A 92 9.15 6.03 -1.48
C PRO A 92 9.71 6.25 -0.09
N VAL A 93 10.84 6.91 0.06
CA VAL A 93 11.38 7.26 1.38
C VAL A 93 10.44 8.21 2.10
N ASP A 94 9.93 9.22 1.38
CA ASP A 94 8.99 10.18 1.96
C ASP A 94 7.69 9.51 2.37
N VAL A 95 7.18 8.60 1.52
CA VAL A 95 5.95 7.86 1.85
C VAL A 95 6.16 7.02 3.11
N PHE A 96 7.29 6.34 3.18
CA PHE A 96 7.62 5.51 4.35
C PHE A 96 7.64 6.36 5.62
N GLU A 97 8.34 7.48 5.57
CA GLU A 97 8.47 8.35 6.75
C GLU A 97 7.13 8.93 7.17
N ASP A 98 6.29 9.30 6.21
CA ASP A 98 4.95 9.80 6.52
C ASP A 98 4.12 8.75 7.25
N ILE A 99 4.21 7.50 6.83
CA ILE A 99 3.43 6.43 7.45
C ILE A 99 3.93 6.13 8.86
N VAL A 100 5.23 5.93 9.03
CA VAL A 100 5.77 5.57 10.35
C VAL A 100 5.71 6.71 11.35
N ASN A 101 5.83 7.94 10.89
CA ASN A 101 5.86 9.09 11.78
C ASN A 101 4.49 9.66 12.10
N GLU A 102 3.44 9.19 11.42
CA GLU A 102 2.10 9.72 11.66
C GLU A 102 1.63 9.49 13.09
N LEU A 103 1.81 8.28 13.60
CA LEU A 103 1.46 8.00 14.99
C LEU A 103 2.27 8.84 15.95
N TRP A 104 3.54 9.04 15.65
CA TRP A 104 4.40 9.87 16.48
C TRP A 104 3.90 11.31 16.49
N LYS A 105 3.52 11.84 15.35
CA LYS A 105 2.99 13.21 15.27
C LYS A 105 1.74 13.38 16.12
N ILE A 106 0.83 12.43 16.03
CA ILE A 106 -0.39 12.45 16.82
C ILE A 106 -0.05 12.44 18.32
N ASN A 107 0.87 11.59 18.71
CA ASN A 107 1.26 11.48 20.12
C ASN A 107 1.95 12.73 20.63
N SER A 108 2.68 13.44 19.78
CA SER A 108 3.39 14.63 20.21
C SER A 108 2.49 15.84 20.40
N TYR A 109 1.25 15.78 19.91
CA TYR A 109 0.28 16.85 20.10
C TYR A 109 -0.65 16.60 21.30
N SER A 110 -0.60 15.44 21.89
CA SER A 110 -1.47 15.11 23.01
C SER A 110 -0.90 15.45 24.38
#